data_3bcd5cf746f11d5beb2e238c55382fcf
#
_entry.id   3bcd5cf746f11d5beb2e238c55382fcf
#
_cell.length_a   1.000
_cell.length_b   1.000
_cell.length_c   1.000
_cell.angle_alpha   90.00
_cell.angle_beta   90.00
_cell.angle_gamma   90.00
#
_symmetry.space_group_name_H-M   'P 1'
#
loop_
_entity.id
_entity.type
_entity.pdbx_description
1 polymer ?
#
loop_
_entity_poly.entity_id
_entity_poly.type
_entity_poly.pdbx_seq_one_letter_code
_entity_poly.pdbx_strand_id
1 'polypeptide(L)'
;MSSNNNLHPSLVPGSSKSKNTCSPANLHNTNKRNYLIPKIGVSGTADMSFLGKGVYETAKEVGRQIALQGAVMVSGATTGFPYWSAVGCKEQCGISVGFSPASGPKEHAEVYRLPLEYMDIITYTGFGYNGRNLLFVRSCDGIIVGPGRIGTYIEFAVAYEDKIPLGILVSDHAWQTDEIIQSIIKVSHRPNNKVVFDDNPERLVAKLLDLIKENRKHMQVYRDDESLKFMN
;
A
#
# COMPACT_ATOMS: atom_id res chain seq x y z
N MET A 1 18.13 10.73 -38.06
CA MET A 1 18.01 11.99 -37.31
C MET A 1 16.54 12.25 -37.12
N SER A 2 15.99 11.90 -36.00
CA SER A 2 14.62 12.21 -35.59
C SER A 2 14.63 12.30 -34.06
N SER A 3 14.55 13.51 -33.57
CA SER A 3 14.56 13.90 -32.18
C SER A 3 13.18 13.54 -31.55
N ASN A 4 13.13 12.56 -30.68
CA ASN A 4 11.99 12.33 -29.83
C ASN A 4 12.06 13.21 -28.58
N ASN A 5 11.29 14.28 -28.60
CA ASN A 5 10.98 15.11 -27.44
C ASN A 5 10.00 14.32 -26.54
N ASN A 6 10.52 13.69 -25.50
CA ASN A 6 9.69 13.23 -24.39
C ASN A 6 9.41 14.41 -23.46
N LEU A 7 8.22 14.98 -23.60
CA LEU A 7 7.67 15.98 -22.70
C LEU A 7 7.44 15.38 -21.30
N HIS A 8 8.15 15.87 -20.33
CA HIS A 8 7.81 15.78 -18.92
C HIS A 8 6.37 16.28 -18.73
N PRO A 9 5.50 15.61 -17.97
CA PRO A 9 4.23 16.20 -17.60
C PRO A 9 4.50 17.42 -16.72
N SER A 10 4.23 18.59 -17.28
CA SER A 10 4.33 19.89 -16.65
C SER A 10 3.43 19.96 -15.41
N LEU A 11 4.02 20.47 -14.36
CA LEU A 11 3.49 21.05 -13.14
C LEU A 11 2.02 21.47 -13.21
N VAL A 12 1.22 20.91 -12.31
CA VAL A 12 -0.16 21.35 -12.04
C VAL A 12 -0.12 22.75 -11.45
N PRO A 13 -0.88 23.73 -11.98
CA PRO A 13 -0.94 25.07 -11.40
C PRO A 13 -1.79 25.09 -10.14
N GLY A 14 -1.25 25.67 -9.08
CA GLY A 14 -1.98 26.39 -8.06
C GLY A 14 -2.91 25.60 -7.15
N SER A 15 -2.36 24.89 -6.15
CA SER A 15 -3.11 24.60 -4.94
C SER A 15 -2.93 25.75 -3.95
N SER A 16 -4.06 26.40 -3.60
CA SER A 16 -4.14 27.31 -2.46
C SER A 16 -3.61 26.58 -1.22
N LYS A 17 -2.58 27.13 -0.59
CA LYS A 17 -2.00 26.65 0.66
C LYS A 17 -3.05 26.73 1.76
N SER A 18 -3.84 25.69 1.97
CA SER A 18 -4.45 25.46 3.26
C SER A 18 -3.31 25.02 4.18
N LYS A 19 -3.01 25.83 5.19
CA LYS A 19 -2.06 25.48 6.26
C LYS A 19 -2.74 24.45 7.15
N ASN A 20 -2.86 23.21 6.70
CA ASN A 20 -3.07 22.09 7.60
C ASN A 20 -1.73 21.80 8.26
N THR A 21 -1.49 22.46 9.39
CA THR A 21 -0.37 22.08 10.27
C THR A 21 -0.69 20.71 10.82
N CYS A 22 -0.03 19.68 10.31
CA CYS A 22 -0.05 18.36 10.89
C CYS A 22 0.41 18.48 12.35
N SER A 23 -0.51 18.35 13.30
CA SER A 23 -0.17 18.27 14.70
C SER A 23 0.22 16.82 15.01
N PRO A 24 1.38 16.57 15.65
CA PRO A 24 1.79 15.23 16.09
C PRO A 24 0.85 14.60 17.13
N ALA A 25 -0.16 15.34 17.59
CA ALA A 25 -1.01 14.96 18.72
C ALA A 25 -1.85 13.69 18.50
N ASN A 26 -2.05 13.24 17.27
CA ASN A 26 -2.85 12.03 17.00
C ASN A 26 -2.04 10.72 17.02
N LEU A 27 -0.71 10.79 17.07
CA LEU A 27 0.16 9.60 17.13
C LEU A 27 0.37 9.07 18.56
N HIS A 28 -0.06 9.79 19.59
CA HIS A 28 0.29 9.48 20.97
C HIS A 28 -0.93 9.37 21.89
N ASN A 29 -1.70 8.31 21.75
CA ASN A 29 -2.37 7.80 22.94
C ASN A 29 -1.41 6.81 23.64
N THR A 30 -0.48 7.35 24.40
CA THR A 30 0.69 6.66 25.00
C THR A 30 0.32 5.74 26.18
N ASN A 31 -0.96 5.63 26.55
CA ASN A 31 -1.36 4.87 27.74
C ASN A 31 -1.69 3.40 27.50
N LYS A 32 -1.67 2.95 26.25
CA LYS A 32 -1.67 1.51 25.93
C LYS A 32 -0.49 1.23 25.01
N ARG A 33 0.44 0.40 25.47
CA ARG A 33 1.56 -0.10 24.69
C ARG A 33 1.07 -0.94 23.50
N ASN A 34 0.43 -0.31 22.51
CA ASN A 34 0.14 -0.92 21.24
C ASN A 34 1.41 -0.89 20.40
N TYR A 35 2.27 -1.90 20.57
CA TYR A 35 3.55 -1.98 19.87
C TYR A 35 3.45 -2.12 18.36
N LEU A 36 2.27 -2.40 17.82
CA LEU A 36 2.12 -2.68 16.40
C LEU A 36 0.94 -1.89 15.81
N ILE A 37 1.25 -0.74 15.23
CA ILE A 37 0.32 -0.07 14.33
C ILE A 37 0.14 -0.96 13.09
N PRO A 38 -1.10 -1.20 12.61
CA PRO A 38 -1.32 -1.96 11.38
C PRO A 38 -0.59 -1.35 10.19
N LYS A 39 0.08 -2.17 9.40
CA LYS A 39 0.76 -1.78 8.16
C LYS A 39 -0.05 -2.30 6.99
N ILE A 40 -0.65 -1.40 6.23
CA ILE A 40 -1.43 -1.72 5.03
C ILE A 40 -0.61 -1.39 3.80
N GLY A 41 -0.28 -2.42 3.04
CA GLY A 41 0.35 -2.28 1.74
C GLY A 41 -0.64 -1.84 0.68
N VAL A 42 -0.22 -0.98 -0.24
CA VAL A 42 -1.00 -0.62 -1.42
C VAL A 42 -0.26 -1.08 -2.66
N SER A 43 -0.87 -2.02 -3.36
CA SER A 43 -0.43 -2.58 -4.64
C SER A 43 -1.31 -2.03 -5.77
N GLY A 44 -0.71 -1.72 -6.91
CA GLY A 44 -1.43 -1.22 -8.08
C GLY A 44 -0.49 -0.81 -9.21
N THR A 45 -1.07 -0.40 -10.34
CA THR A 45 -0.29 -0.03 -11.52
C THR A 45 0.55 1.22 -11.30
N ALA A 46 1.78 1.19 -11.80
CA ALA A 46 2.67 2.35 -11.85
C ALA A 46 2.28 3.35 -12.96
N ASP A 47 1.58 2.89 -13.99
CA ASP A 47 1.09 3.70 -15.09
C ASP A 47 -0.43 3.75 -15.06
N MET A 48 -0.99 4.94 -14.85
CA MET A 48 -2.43 5.19 -14.77
C MET A 48 -3.00 5.82 -16.05
N SER A 49 -2.20 5.97 -17.10
CA SER A 49 -2.60 6.68 -18.33
C SER A 49 -3.77 6.04 -19.06
N PHE A 50 -3.94 4.72 -18.91
CA PHE A 50 -5.03 3.95 -19.51
C PHE A 50 -6.29 3.84 -18.64
N LEU A 51 -6.24 4.41 -17.44
CA LEU A 51 -7.35 4.42 -16.49
C LEU A 51 -8.09 5.77 -16.55
N GLY A 52 -9.38 5.76 -16.28
CA GLY A 52 -10.17 6.98 -16.25
C GLY A 52 -9.69 7.98 -15.18
N LYS A 53 -10.05 9.27 -15.35
CA LYS A 53 -9.60 10.35 -14.44
C LYS A 53 -9.98 10.12 -12.98
N GLY A 54 -11.11 9.45 -12.70
CA GLY A 54 -11.57 9.18 -11.33
C GLY A 54 -10.64 8.31 -10.50
N VAL A 55 -9.79 7.50 -11.16
CA VAL A 55 -8.89 6.58 -10.46
C VAL A 55 -7.86 7.29 -9.57
N TYR A 56 -7.47 8.52 -9.90
CA TYR A 56 -6.56 9.32 -9.10
C TYR A 56 -7.17 9.67 -7.73
N GLU A 57 -8.43 10.10 -7.71
CA GLU A 57 -9.13 10.38 -6.46
C GLU A 57 -9.43 9.12 -5.67
N THR A 58 -9.76 8.03 -6.33
CA THR A 58 -9.92 6.72 -5.68
C THR A 58 -8.62 6.28 -5.01
N ALA A 59 -7.46 6.43 -5.68
CA ALA A 59 -6.17 6.13 -5.09
C ALA A 59 -5.88 7.00 -3.86
N LYS A 60 -6.10 8.31 -3.96
CA LYS A 60 -5.97 9.23 -2.81
C LYS A 60 -6.89 8.84 -1.66
N GLU A 61 -8.14 8.49 -1.98
CA GLU A 61 -9.10 8.11 -0.95
C GLU A 61 -8.67 6.84 -0.21
N VAL A 62 -8.11 5.85 -0.91
CA VAL A 62 -7.49 4.69 -0.24
C VAL A 62 -6.43 5.14 0.76
N GLY A 63 -5.54 6.02 0.38
CA GLY A 63 -4.49 6.53 1.27
C GLY A 63 -5.03 7.34 2.45
N ARG A 64 -6.02 8.22 2.20
CA ARG A 64 -6.71 8.99 3.27
C ARG A 64 -7.33 8.04 4.29
N GLN A 65 -8.03 7.03 3.82
CA GLN A 65 -8.71 6.07 4.70
C GLN A 65 -7.74 5.22 5.51
N ILE A 66 -6.60 4.82 4.95
CA ILE A 66 -5.55 4.14 5.70
C ILE A 66 -5.08 5.01 6.87
N ALA A 67 -4.81 6.29 6.62
CA ALA A 67 -4.36 7.23 7.66
C ALA A 67 -5.46 7.53 8.69
N LEU A 68 -6.68 7.83 8.26
CA LEU A 68 -7.82 8.16 9.13
C LEU A 68 -8.18 7.00 10.05
N GLN A 69 -8.04 5.76 9.59
CA GLN A 69 -8.31 4.56 10.38
C GLN A 69 -7.11 4.07 11.20
N GLY A 70 -6.04 4.89 11.28
CA GLY A 70 -4.93 4.70 12.20
C GLY A 70 -3.92 3.63 11.78
N ALA A 71 -3.78 3.37 10.48
CA ALA A 71 -2.79 2.46 9.94
C ALA A 71 -1.62 3.22 9.27
N VAL A 72 -0.47 2.54 9.16
CA VAL A 72 0.66 2.99 8.34
C VAL A 72 0.45 2.50 6.91
N MET A 73 0.59 3.40 5.95
CA MET A 73 0.60 3.03 4.54
C MET A 73 1.97 2.51 4.13
N VAL A 74 2.01 1.41 3.41
CA VAL A 74 3.24 0.85 2.84
C VAL A 74 3.07 0.69 1.33
N SER A 75 4.12 0.91 0.55
CA SER A 75 4.08 0.78 -0.91
C SER A 75 5.40 0.30 -1.49
N GLY A 76 5.40 0.04 -2.78
CA GLY A 76 6.62 -0.27 -3.53
C GLY A 76 7.49 0.95 -3.87
N ALA A 77 7.29 2.11 -3.27
CA ALA A 77 7.99 3.36 -3.58
C ALA A 77 8.01 3.65 -5.09
N THR A 78 6.85 3.53 -5.75
CA THR A 78 6.70 3.63 -7.21
C THR A 78 5.70 4.72 -7.59
N THR A 79 5.58 5.00 -8.87
CA THR A 79 4.59 5.90 -9.46
C THR A 79 3.17 5.29 -9.45
N GLY A 80 2.20 6.00 -10.01
CA GLY A 80 0.85 5.52 -10.29
C GLY A 80 -0.02 5.37 -9.06
N PHE A 81 -0.81 4.30 -8.98
CA PHE A 81 -1.81 4.09 -7.94
C PHE A 81 -1.21 4.14 -6.51
N PRO A 82 -0.09 3.46 -6.20
CA PRO A 82 0.54 3.55 -4.89
C PRO A 82 1.06 4.96 -4.55
N TYR A 83 1.57 5.70 -5.53
CA TYR A 83 2.01 7.08 -5.34
C TYR A 83 0.85 8.00 -4.94
N TRP A 84 -0.26 7.95 -5.68
CA TRP A 84 -1.43 8.76 -5.35
C TRP A 84 -2.07 8.37 -4.03
N SER A 85 -2.00 7.11 -3.65
CA SER A 85 -2.38 6.68 -2.29
C SER A 85 -1.48 7.30 -1.23
N ALA A 86 -0.17 7.39 -1.48
CA ALA A 86 0.74 8.08 -0.57
C ALA A 86 0.41 9.58 -0.45
N VAL A 87 0.06 10.24 -1.56
CA VAL A 87 -0.44 11.64 -1.54
C VAL A 87 -1.64 11.76 -0.61
N GLY A 88 -2.66 10.90 -0.77
CA GLY A 88 -3.86 10.90 0.06
C GLY A 88 -3.56 10.62 1.54
N CYS A 89 -2.65 9.68 1.83
CA CYS A 89 -2.19 9.41 3.19
C CYS A 89 -1.56 10.66 3.83
N LYS A 90 -0.71 11.38 3.09
CA LYS A 90 -0.06 12.61 3.57
C LYS A 90 -1.05 13.78 3.73
N GLU A 91 -2.13 13.84 2.94
CA GLU A 91 -3.22 14.81 3.13
C GLU A 91 -3.89 14.67 4.52
N GLN A 92 -3.83 13.48 5.11
CA GLN A 92 -4.34 13.17 6.47
C GLN A 92 -3.22 13.06 7.52
N CYS A 93 -2.01 13.57 7.23
CA CYS A 93 -0.86 13.48 8.11
C CYS A 93 -0.47 12.04 8.52
N GLY A 94 -0.85 11.05 7.71
CA GLY A 94 -0.49 9.66 7.91
C GLY A 94 0.98 9.37 7.65
N ILE A 95 1.44 8.21 8.10
CA ILE A 95 2.79 7.71 7.84
C ILE A 95 2.78 6.87 6.57
N SER A 96 3.74 7.15 5.68
CA SER A 96 3.92 6.45 4.41
C SER A 96 5.34 5.88 4.34
N VAL A 97 5.44 4.57 4.06
CA VAL A 97 6.70 3.83 3.97
C VAL A 97 6.82 3.21 2.58
N GLY A 98 7.98 3.39 1.95
CA GLY A 98 8.28 2.86 0.64
C GLY A 98 9.35 1.76 0.66
N PHE A 99 9.15 0.71 -0.14
CA PHE A 99 10.16 -0.30 -0.42
C PHE A 99 10.69 -0.10 -1.84
N SER A 100 11.92 0.35 -1.98
CA SER A 100 12.55 0.61 -3.27
C SER A 100 13.23 -0.64 -3.84
N PRO A 101 13.18 -0.86 -5.17
CA PRO A 101 13.97 -1.90 -5.83
C PRO A 101 15.46 -1.56 -5.86
N ALA A 102 15.82 -0.29 -5.72
CA ALA A 102 17.17 0.23 -5.79
C ALA A 102 18.01 -0.09 -4.54
N SER A 103 19.32 -0.04 -4.67
CA SER A 103 20.29 -0.21 -3.57
C SER A 103 20.54 1.08 -2.79
N GLY A 104 20.07 2.23 -3.28
CA GLY A 104 20.23 3.53 -2.64
C GLY A 104 19.45 4.64 -3.32
N PRO A 105 19.43 5.86 -2.72
CA PRO A 105 18.61 6.96 -3.21
C PRO A 105 18.99 7.43 -4.62
N LYS A 106 20.27 7.42 -4.94
CA LYS A 106 20.74 7.82 -6.27
C LYS A 106 20.23 6.87 -7.36
N GLU A 107 20.37 5.56 -7.16
CA GLU A 107 19.86 4.56 -8.09
C GLU A 107 18.34 4.62 -8.22
N HIS A 108 17.63 4.85 -7.10
CA HIS A 108 16.18 5.03 -7.09
C HIS A 108 15.72 6.18 -7.98
N ALA A 109 16.35 7.36 -7.83
CA ALA A 109 15.95 8.55 -8.55
C ALA A 109 16.47 8.59 -10.01
N GLU A 110 17.74 8.20 -10.24
CA GLU A 110 18.38 8.38 -11.53
C GLU A 110 18.23 7.17 -12.46
N VAL A 111 18.27 5.95 -11.93
CA VAL A 111 18.20 4.72 -12.73
C VAL A 111 16.75 4.23 -12.83
N TYR A 112 16.09 4.04 -11.70
CA TYR A 112 14.68 3.59 -11.68
C TYR A 112 13.69 4.73 -11.97
N ARG A 113 14.11 6.00 -11.85
CA ARG A 113 13.28 7.20 -12.06
C ARG A 113 12.01 7.18 -11.21
N LEU A 114 12.14 6.79 -9.97
CA LEU A 114 11.05 6.69 -9.02
C LEU A 114 10.98 7.92 -8.11
N PRO A 115 9.77 8.29 -7.62
CA PRO A 115 9.58 9.48 -6.80
C PRO A 115 10.12 9.29 -5.37
N LEU A 116 10.64 10.37 -4.81
CA LEU A 116 11.06 10.44 -3.40
C LEU A 116 9.99 11.11 -2.52
N GLU A 117 9.03 11.80 -3.14
CA GLU A 117 8.01 12.59 -2.46
C GLU A 117 6.94 11.68 -1.83
N TYR A 118 6.28 12.21 -0.81
CA TYR A 118 5.17 11.60 -0.09
C TYR A 118 5.50 10.29 0.63
N MET A 119 6.79 9.98 0.82
CA MET A 119 7.29 8.87 1.63
C MET A 119 8.03 9.43 2.85
N ASP A 120 7.66 9.02 4.05
CA ASP A 120 8.39 9.40 5.27
C ASP A 120 9.67 8.57 5.41
N ILE A 121 9.61 7.31 4.94
CA ILE A 121 10.73 6.37 4.99
C ILE A 121 10.78 5.62 3.67
N ILE A 122 11.99 5.49 3.09
CA ILE A 122 12.24 4.59 1.95
C ILE A 122 13.29 3.56 2.33
N THR A 123 12.93 2.29 2.26
CA THR A 123 13.84 1.16 2.41
C THR A 123 14.39 0.75 1.06
N TYR A 124 15.69 0.93 0.84
CA TYR A 124 16.38 0.54 -0.40
C TYR A 124 16.80 -0.92 -0.30
N THR A 125 16.14 -1.79 -1.07
CA THR A 125 16.32 -3.24 -0.95
C THR A 125 17.49 -3.77 -1.78
N GLY A 126 17.79 -3.14 -2.92
CA GLY A 126 18.82 -3.61 -3.85
C GLY A 126 18.47 -4.88 -4.63
N PHE A 127 17.23 -5.40 -4.49
CA PHE A 127 16.84 -6.69 -5.09
C PHE A 127 16.03 -6.56 -6.38
N GLY A 128 15.99 -5.36 -7.01
CA GLY A 128 15.15 -5.13 -8.17
C GLY A 128 13.66 -5.28 -7.85
N TYR A 129 12.81 -5.26 -8.88
CA TYR A 129 11.36 -5.27 -8.67
C TYR A 129 10.83 -6.54 -8.03
N ASN A 130 11.28 -7.72 -8.51
CA ASN A 130 10.71 -9.01 -8.03
C ASN A 130 11.10 -9.31 -6.58
N GLY A 131 12.37 -9.10 -6.21
CA GLY A 131 12.81 -9.30 -4.82
C GLY A 131 12.19 -8.26 -3.88
N ARG A 132 12.07 -7.02 -4.32
CA ARG A 132 11.38 -5.96 -3.57
C ARG A 132 9.91 -6.30 -3.32
N ASN A 133 9.19 -6.85 -4.30
CA ASN A 133 7.77 -7.24 -4.14
C ASN A 133 7.59 -8.20 -2.97
N LEU A 134 8.45 -9.21 -2.84
CA LEU A 134 8.41 -10.15 -1.73
C LEU A 134 8.61 -9.47 -0.38
N LEU A 135 9.63 -8.59 -0.28
CA LEU A 135 9.93 -7.88 0.96
C LEU A 135 8.82 -6.90 1.34
N PHE A 136 8.29 -6.17 0.36
CA PHE A 136 7.16 -5.26 0.54
C PHE A 136 5.94 -6.00 1.10
N VAL A 137 5.50 -7.04 0.43
CA VAL A 137 4.29 -7.80 0.81
C VAL A 137 4.44 -8.38 2.22
N ARG A 138 5.56 -9.05 2.52
CA ARG A 138 5.81 -9.67 3.82
C ARG A 138 6.02 -8.69 4.96
N SER A 139 6.29 -7.42 4.65
CA SER A 139 6.39 -6.36 5.66
C SER A 139 5.03 -5.81 6.10
N CYS A 140 3.95 -6.20 5.44
CA CYS A 140 2.61 -5.70 5.67
C CYS A 140 1.76 -6.68 6.50
N ASP A 141 0.79 -6.13 7.23
CA ASP A 141 -0.22 -6.92 7.96
C ASP A 141 -1.45 -7.22 7.08
N GLY A 142 -1.62 -6.45 6.00
CA GLY A 142 -2.63 -6.64 4.97
C GLY A 142 -2.27 -5.84 3.72
N ILE A 143 -2.83 -6.22 2.58
CA ILE A 143 -2.57 -5.58 1.29
C ILE A 143 -3.88 -5.14 0.64
N ILE A 144 -3.95 -3.89 0.20
CA ILE A 144 -4.99 -3.41 -0.72
C ILE A 144 -4.46 -3.56 -2.14
N VAL A 145 -5.25 -4.21 -2.99
CA VAL A 145 -4.96 -4.39 -4.41
C VAL A 145 -5.91 -3.49 -5.19
N GLY A 146 -5.36 -2.47 -5.82
CA GLY A 146 -6.04 -1.58 -6.76
C GLY A 146 -5.86 -2.05 -8.21
N PRO A 147 -6.15 -1.15 -9.18
CA PRO A 147 -5.96 -1.46 -10.60
C PRO A 147 -4.51 -1.82 -10.88
N GLY A 148 -4.30 -2.90 -11.62
CA GLY A 148 -2.96 -3.39 -11.77
C GLY A 148 -2.70 -4.24 -13.00
N ARG A 149 -1.41 -4.51 -13.21
CA ARG A 149 -0.88 -5.39 -14.24
C ARG A 149 -0.08 -6.51 -13.57
N ILE A 150 0.80 -7.17 -14.33
CA ILE A 150 1.51 -8.38 -13.89
C ILE A 150 2.22 -8.23 -12.53
N GLY A 151 2.84 -7.06 -12.26
CA GLY A 151 3.49 -6.79 -10.96
C GLY A 151 2.51 -6.86 -9.80
N THR A 152 1.32 -6.30 -9.97
CA THR A 152 0.23 -6.33 -8.99
C THR A 152 -0.27 -7.76 -8.74
N TYR A 153 -0.36 -8.58 -9.78
CA TYR A 153 -0.75 -10.00 -9.63
C TYR A 153 0.35 -10.82 -8.93
N ILE A 154 1.64 -10.48 -9.12
CA ILE A 154 2.73 -11.11 -8.36
C ILE A 154 2.60 -10.77 -6.87
N GLU A 155 2.38 -9.50 -6.53
CA GLU A 155 2.18 -9.06 -5.14
C GLU A 155 0.95 -9.70 -4.52
N PHE A 156 -0.17 -9.76 -5.26
CA PHE A 156 -1.37 -10.49 -4.86
C PHE A 156 -1.07 -11.97 -4.59
N ALA A 157 -0.39 -12.66 -5.52
CA ALA A 157 -0.11 -14.09 -5.40
C ALA A 157 0.75 -14.39 -4.17
N VAL A 158 1.78 -13.57 -3.89
CA VAL A 158 2.59 -13.70 -2.67
C VAL A 158 1.73 -13.53 -1.41
N ALA A 159 0.91 -12.48 -1.35
CA ALA A 159 0.04 -12.23 -0.21
C ALA A 159 -0.99 -13.36 -0.02
N TYR A 160 -1.53 -13.88 -1.11
CA TYR A 160 -2.51 -14.96 -1.09
C TYR A 160 -1.91 -16.27 -0.56
N GLU A 161 -0.74 -16.67 -1.05
CA GLU A 161 -0.02 -17.87 -0.59
C GLU A 161 0.43 -17.76 0.87
N ASP A 162 0.92 -16.59 1.27
CA ASP A 162 1.35 -16.33 2.66
C ASP A 162 0.16 -16.10 3.61
N LYS A 163 -1.08 -16.14 3.11
CA LYS A 163 -2.32 -15.90 3.88
C LYS A 163 -2.36 -14.55 4.59
N ILE A 164 -1.73 -13.55 3.99
CA ILE A 164 -1.82 -12.16 4.41
C ILE A 164 -3.22 -11.65 4.05
N PRO A 165 -3.94 -10.95 4.94
CA PRO A 165 -5.22 -10.32 4.65
C PRO A 165 -5.19 -9.46 3.38
N LEU A 166 -6.18 -9.62 2.50
CA LEU A 166 -6.28 -8.95 1.22
C LEU A 166 -7.58 -8.17 1.11
N GLY A 167 -7.48 -6.90 0.72
CA GLY A 167 -8.60 -6.06 0.30
C GLY A 167 -8.50 -5.80 -1.21
N ILE A 168 -9.47 -6.26 -1.97
CA ILE A 168 -9.51 -6.06 -3.42
C ILE A 168 -10.46 -4.92 -3.73
N LEU A 169 -9.93 -3.86 -4.33
CA LEU A 169 -10.73 -2.72 -4.75
C LEU A 169 -11.47 -3.09 -6.04
N VAL A 170 -12.78 -3.15 -5.94
CA VAL A 170 -13.67 -3.38 -7.08
C VAL A 170 -13.83 -2.08 -7.85
N SER A 171 -13.88 -2.14 -9.16
CA SER A 171 -14.09 -0.97 -9.97
C SER A 171 -15.09 -1.18 -11.10
N ASP A 172 -15.73 -0.08 -11.49
CA ASP A 172 -16.57 -0.02 -12.68
C ASP A 172 -15.72 -0.05 -13.95
N HIS A 173 -15.48 -1.23 -14.49
CA HIS A 173 -15.21 -1.48 -15.93
C HIS A 173 -13.84 -1.14 -16.54
N ALA A 174 -12.98 -0.33 -15.95
CA ALA A 174 -11.78 0.11 -16.70
C ALA A 174 -10.57 -0.83 -16.55
N TRP A 175 -10.53 -1.70 -15.54
CA TRP A 175 -9.29 -2.39 -15.23
C TRP A 175 -9.37 -3.89 -14.89
N GLN A 176 -10.54 -4.46 -14.76
CA GLN A 176 -10.80 -5.91 -14.61
C GLN A 176 -9.86 -6.66 -13.60
N THR A 177 -9.15 -5.94 -12.74
CA THR A 177 -8.19 -6.56 -11.82
C THR A 177 -8.88 -7.47 -10.82
N ASP A 178 -10.02 -7.04 -10.31
CA ASP A 178 -10.86 -7.81 -9.38
C ASP A 178 -11.44 -9.07 -10.04
N GLU A 179 -11.89 -9.01 -11.30
CA GLU A 179 -12.39 -10.18 -12.05
C GLU A 179 -11.28 -11.21 -12.29
N ILE A 180 -10.08 -10.74 -12.67
CA ILE A 180 -8.92 -11.61 -12.86
C ILE A 180 -8.53 -12.27 -11.53
N ILE A 181 -8.48 -11.51 -10.43
CA ILE A 181 -8.19 -12.03 -9.10
C ILE A 181 -9.23 -13.07 -8.68
N GLN A 182 -10.52 -12.82 -8.87
CA GLN A 182 -11.57 -13.80 -8.60
C GLN A 182 -11.36 -15.10 -9.39
N SER A 183 -10.96 -14.98 -10.66
CA SER A 183 -10.65 -16.13 -11.50
C SER A 183 -9.43 -16.91 -10.97
N ILE A 184 -8.37 -16.23 -10.57
CA ILE A 184 -7.18 -16.85 -9.95
C ILE A 184 -7.56 -17.59 -8.66
N ILE A 185 -8.33 -16.95 -7.78
CA ILE A 185 -8.81 -17.56 -6.52
C ILE A 185 -9.60 -18.85 -6.83
N LYS A 186 -10.51 -18.80 -7.80
CA LYS A 186 -11.33 -19.94 -8.17
C LYS A 186 -10.51 -21.13 -8.66
N VAL A 187 -9.46 -20.91 -9.45
CA VAL A 187 -8.63 -21.99 -10.01
C VAL A 187 -7.50 -22.43 -9.09
N SER A 188 -7.18 -21.66 -8.04
CA SER A 188 -6.10 -21.98 -7.10
C SER A 188 -6.38 -23.25 -6.29
N HIS A 189 -7.65 -23.65 -6.14
CA HIS A 189 -8.09 -24.74 -5.27
C HIS A 189 -7.57 -24.63 -3.82
N ARG A 190 -7.18 -23.43 -3.39
CA ARG A 190 -6.69 -23.13 -2.05
C ARG A 190 -7.60 -22.10 -1.40
N PRO A 191 -8.52 -22.51 -0.53
CA PRO A 191 -9.40 -21.55 0.13
C PRO A 191 -8.61 -20.58 1.01
N ASN A 192 -8.89 -19.30 0.84
CA ASN A 192 -8.36 -18.24 1.70
C ASN A 192 -9.54 -17.34 2.11
N ASN A 193 -9.93 -17.42 3.38
CA ASN A 193 -11.02 -16.62 3.95
C ASN A 193 -10.60 -15.20 4.35
N LYS A 194 -9.37 -14.80 4.02
CA LYS A 194 -8.82 -13.48 4.36
C LYS A 194 -8.81 -12.54 3.16
N VAL A 195 -9.75 -12.69 2.24
CA VAL A 195 -9.91 -11.82 1.07
C VAL A 195 -11.28 -11.16 1.13
N VAL A 196 -11.29 -9.83 1.06
CA VAL A 196 -12.50 -9.02 0.99
C VAL A 196 -12.50 -8.17 -0.27
N PHE A 197 -13.69 -7.93 -0.80
CA PHE A 197 -13.93 -7.11 -1.98
C PHE A 197 -14.82 -5.93 -1.59
N ASP A 198 -14.51 -4.73 -2.05
CA ASP A 198 -15.38 -3.56 -1.93
C ASP A 198 -15.01 -2.51 -2.98
N ASP A 199 -15.99 -1.76 -3.45
CA ASP A 199 -15.83 -0.63 -4.37
C ASP A 199 -15.58 0.71 -3.65
N ASN A 200 -15.88 0.76 -2.36
CA ASN A 200 -15.68 1.94 -1.53
C ASN A 200 -14.41 1.82 -0.68
N PRO A 201 -13.43 2.75 -0.84
CA PRO A 201 -12.17 2.70 -0.12
C PRO A 201 -12.31 2.71 1.41
N GLU A 202 -13.25 3.47 1.98
CA GLU A 202 -13.48 3.54 3.42
C GLU A 202 -13.91 2.16 3.97
N ARG A 203 -14.91 1.55 3.34
CA ARG A 203 -15.38 0.23 3.73
C ARG A 203 -14.33 -0.86 3.50
N LEU A 204 -13.56 -0.76 2.40
CA LEU A 204 -12.50 -1.70 2.08
C LEU A 204 -11.42 -1.70 3.16
N VAL A 205 -10.95 -0.52 3.56
CA VAL A 205 -9.94 -0.36 4.63
C VAL A 205 -10.49 -0.88 5.96
N ALA A 206 -11.74 -0.57 6.31
CA ALA A 206 -12.37 -1.06 7.54
C ALA A 206 -12.44 -2.60 7.58
N LYS A 207 -12.95 -3.23 6.50
CA LYS A 207 -13.02 -4.69 6.37
C LYS A 207 -11.64 -5.34 6.46
N LEU A 208 -10.63 -4.75 5.81
CA LEU A 208 -9.26 -5.26 5.85
C LEU A 208 -8.67 -5.16 7.25
N LEU A 209 -8.90 -4.06 7.97
CA LEU A 209 -8.44 -3.90 9.36
C LEU A 209 -9.10 -4.91 10.30
N ASP A 210 -10.35 -5.28 10.08
CA ASP A 210 -11.01 -6.32 10.87
C ASP A 210 -10.38 -7.70 10.61
N LEU A 211 -10.05 -8.03 9.37
CA LEU A 211 -9.30 -9.24 9.05
C LEU A 211 -7.89 -9.25 9.68
N ILE A 212 -7.20 -8.11 9.68
CA ILE A 212 -5.88 -7.95 10.32
C ILE A 212 -6.00 -8.17 11.83
N LYS A 213 -7.00 -7.58 12.48
CA LYS A 213 -7.26 -7.78 13.93
C LYS A 213 -7.50 -9.26 14.25
N GLU A 214 -8.33 -9.93 13.46
CA GLU A 214 -8.61 -11.36 13.63
C GLU A 214 -7.34 -12.20 13.47
N ASN A 215 -6.56 -11.93 12.43
CA ASN A 215 -5.29 -12.62 12.18
C ASN A 215 -4.29 -12.43 13.34
N ARG A 216 -4.27 -11.26 13.97
CA ARG A 216 -3.40 -10.93 15.10
C ARG A 216 -3.84 -11.58 16.43
N LYS A 217 -5.11 -11.90 16.62
CA LYS A 217 -5.58 -12.60 17.83
C LYS A 217 -4.83 -13.92 18.02
N HIS A 218 -4.58 -14.64 16.95
CA HIS A 218 -3.80 -15.86 16.98
C HIS A 218 -2.33 -15.67 17.35
N MET A 219 -1.77 -14.47 17.12
CA MET A 219 -0.39 -14.14 17.48
C MET A 219 -0.24 -13.72 18.95
N GLN A 220 -1.31 -13.27 19.62
CA GLN A 220 -1.27 -12.85 21.03
C GLN A 220 -1.10 -14.02 21.99
N VAL A 221 -1.46 -15.23 21.59
CA VAL A 221 -1.30 -16.46 22.40
C VAL A 221 0.20 -16.69 22.76
N TYR A 222 1.13 -16.21 21.94
CA TYR A 222 2.56 -16.32 22.22
C TYR A 222 3.11 -15.24 23.17
N ARG A 223 2.33 -14.22 23.53
CA ARG A 223 2.79 -13.12 24.41
C ARG A 223 2.53 -13.38 25.90
N ASP A 224 1.63 -14.27 26.21
CA ASP A 224 1.29 -14.64 27.61
C ASP A 224 2.13 -15.81 28.11
N ASP A 225 3.08 -16.29 27.30
CA ASP A 225 4.03 -17.30 27.71
C ASP A 225 5.02 -16.69 28.72
N GLU A 226 4.99 -17.18 29.96
CA GLU A 226 5.86 -16.73 31.05
C GLU A 226 7.35 -16.85 30.74
N SER A 227 7.73 -17.65 29.76
CA SER A 227 9.10 -17.83 29.31
C SER A 227 9.77 -16.55 28.78
N LEU A 228 8.98 -15.56 28.32
CA LEU A 228 9.48 -14.27 27.84
C LEU A 228 9.71 -13.23 28.94
N LYS A 229 9.34 -13.49 30.18
CA LYS A 229 9.55 -12.59 31.31
C LYS A 229 11.03 -12.48 31.74
N PHE A 230 11.89 -13.35 31.26
CA PHE A 230 13.31 -13.41 31.63
C PHE A 230 14.29 -12.69 30.68
N MET A 231 13.79 -11.93 29.69
CA MET A 231 14.63 -11.17 28.76
C MET A 231 14.69 -9.67 29.04
N ASN A 232 14.41 -9.24 30.28
CA ASN A 232 14.64 -7.87 30.75
C ASN A 232 15.77 -7.83 31.77
#